data_270e94d81f35a278a3bc520a3cb3ea26
#
_entry.id   270e94d81f35a278a3bc520a3cb3ea26
#
_cell.length_a   1.000
_cell.length_b   1.000
_cell.length_c   1.000
_cell.angle_alpha   90.00
_cell.angle_beta   90.00
_cell.angle_gamma   90.00
#
_symmetry.space_group_name_H-M   'P 1'
#
loop_
_entity.id
_entity.type
_entity.pdbx_description
1 polymer ?
#
loop_
_entity_poly.entity_id
_entity_poly.type
_entity_poly.pdbx_seq_one_letter_code
_entity_poly.pdbx_strand_id
1 'polypeptide(L)'
;AYIIVVNPAILSEAIMTDPPAGMSQPEVIQMLAVVTILASVAAILVMAFYAKRPFGLAPGMGLNAFFAFTVVLGLGVPWQVALAAVFVEGILFIALTAVGARRYVIELFPEPVKFAVGAGIGVFLLFLGLQEMNVVAPYTDANGYPAGTLVELGNFLVEPTAIVAVAGLAFTLFLYARGVKGSIIYGIITTAVAGWLVALFVPGQQGTFAPPNTIGVIQDVGFTTYLLDVQYNFLPLVEGFIGGLGQITEDPLVFLLVVFTFFVVDFFDTAGTLIGVSGIAGFLDENGDLPG
;
A
#
# COMPACT_ATOMS: atom_id res chain seq x y z
N ALA A 1 1.01 -4.55 -10.71
CA ALA A 1 0.60 -5.94 -10.47
C ALA A 1 0.81 -6.37 -9.02
N TYR A 2 1.98 -6.16 -8.40
CA TYR A 2 2.29 -6.61 -7.04
C TYR A 2 1.43 -5.95 -5.95
N ILE A 3 0.87 -4.78 -6.20
CA ILE A 3 0.04 -4.04 -5.25
C ILE A 3 -1.19 -4.83 -4.77
N ILE A 4 -1.69 -5.75 -5.60
CA ILE A 4 -2.82 -6.62 -5.26
C ILE A 4 -2.50 -7.53 -4.05
N VAL A 5 -1.24 -7.80 -3.82
CA VAL A 5 -0.75 -8.61 -2.69
C VAL A 5 -0.28 -7.71 -1.54
N VAL A 6 0.53 -6.70 -1.85
CA VAL A 6 1.17 -5.85 -0.84
C VAL A 6 0.18 -4.93 -0.15
N ASN A 7 -0.78 -4.34 -0.89
CA ASN A 7 -1.79 -3.47 -0.28
C ASN A 7 -2.66 -4.19 0.76
N PRO A 8 -3.22 -5.38 0.47
CA PRO A 8 -3.93 -6.17 1.47
C PRO A 8 -3.08 -6.56 2.67
N ALA A 9 -1.81 -6.92 2.46
CA ALA A 9 -0.92 -7.29 3.54
C ALA A 9 -0.73 -6.11 4.52
N ILE A 10 -0.42 -4.91 4.02
CA ILE A 10 -0.24 -3.71 4.84
C ILE A 10 -1.53 -3.32 5.57
N LEU A 11 -2.66 -3.26 4.85
CA LEU A 11 -3.93 -2.81 5.45
C LEU A 11 -4.51 -3.83 6.41
N SER A 12 -4.24 -5.12 6.23
CA SER A 12 -4.72 -6.16 7.15
C SER A 12 -4.20 -5.97 8.56
N GLU A 13 -2.97 -5.49 8.75
CA GLU A 13 -2.40 -5.20 10.06
C GLU A 13 -3.25 -4.17 10.85
N ALA A 14 -3.74 -3.16 10.16
CA ALA A 14 -4.62 -2.15 10.75
C ALA A 14 -6.02 -2.70 11.04
N ILE A 15 -6.62 -3.43 10.08
CA ILE A 15 -8.00 -3.92 10.19
C ILE A 15 -8.10 -5.03 11.24
N MET A 16 -7.03 -5.82 11.43
CA MET A 16 -6.99 -6.86 12.44
C MET A 16 -6.98 -6.35 13.89
N THR A 17 -6.84 -5.03 14.11
CA THR A 17 -7.04 -4.43 15.45
C THR A 17 -8.49 -4.55 15.92
N ASP A 18 -9.45 -4.52 14.99
CA ASP A 18 -10.88 -4.71 15.22
C ASP A 18 -11.52 -5.35 13.98
N PRO A 19 -11.33 -6.68 13.78
CA PRO A 19 -11.68 -7.33 12.53
C PRO A 19 -13.21 -7.38 12.34
N PRO A 20 -13.71 -7.12 11.13
CA PRO A 20 -15.12 -7.17 10.83
C PRO A 20 -15.70 -8.56 11.10
N ALA A 21 -16.85 -8.61 11.83
CA ALA A 21 -17.65 -9.84 12.03
C ALA A 21 -16.86 -11.09 12.47
N GLY A 22 -15.70 -10.91 13.16
CA GLY A 22 -14.84 -12.02 13.60
C GLY A 22 -14.08 -12.71 12.46
N MET A 23 -13.85 -12.01 11.34
CA MET A 23 -13.07 -12.51 10.21
C MET A 23 -11.64 -12.83 10.63
N SER A 24 -11.10 -13.90 10.09
CA SER A 24 -9.68 -14.26 10.22
C SER A 24 -8.80 -13.39 9.31
N GLN A 25 -7.51 -13.29 9.62
CA GLN A 25 -6.56 -12.49 8.82
C GLN A 25 -6.54 -12.91 7.32
N PRO A 26 -6.56 -14.19 6.93
CA PRO A 26 -6.66 -14.58 5.52
C PRO A 26 -7.92 -14.06 4.83
N GLU A 27 -9.06 -14.05 5.51
CA GLU A 27 -10.33 -13.54 4.95
C GLU A 27 -10.27 -12.01 4.76
N VAL A 28 -9.70 -11.29 5.73
CA VAL A 28 -9.45 -9.84 5.61
C VAL A 28 -8.52 -9.53 4.44
N ILE A 29 -7.43 -10.27 4.28
CA ILE A 29 -6.50 -10.11 3.15
C ILE A 29 -7.22 -10.34 1.81
N GLN A 30 -8.06 -11.35 1.71
CA GLN A 30 -8.83 -11.65 0.49
C GLN A 30 -9.83 -10.54 0.17
N MET A 31 -10.59 -10.09 1.15
CA MET A 31 -11.51 -8.97 1.02
C MET A 31 -10.79 -7.70 0.50
N LEU A 32 -9.66 -7.37 1.11
CA LEU A 32 -8.84 -6.22 0.71
C LEU A 32 -8.25 -6.37 -0.70
N ALA A 33 -7.88 -7.59 -1.12
CA ALA A 33 -7.40 -7.85 -2.47
C ALA A 33 -8.47 -7.57 -3.52
N VAL A 34 -9.71 -8.00 -3.28
CA VAL A 34 -10.85 -7.73 -4.18
C VAL A 34 -11.12 -6.23 -4.27
N VAL A 35 -11.18 -5.54 -3.13
CA VAL A 35 -11.38 -4.07 -3.10
C VAL A 35 -10.24 -3.33 -3.81
N THR A 36 -8.99 -3.76 -3.60
CA THR A 36 -7.82 -3.20 -4.29
C THR A 36 -7.93 -3.34 -5.81
N ILE A 37 -8.37 -4.50 -6.30
CA ILE A 37 -8.60 -4.74 -7.73
C ILE A 37 -9.70 -3.84 -8.26
N LEU A 38 -10.85 -3.78 -7.59
CA LEU A 38 -12.01 -2.99 -8.02
C LEU A 38 -11.65 -1.49 -8.06
N ALA A 39 -11.02 -0.97 -7.01
CA ALA A 39 -10.58 0.43 -6.95
C ALA A 39 -9.57 0.75 -8.06
N SER A 40 -8.59 -0.12 -8.29
CA SER A 40 -7.59 0.05 -9.35
C SER A 40 -8.24 0.03 -10.73
N VAL A 41 -9.15 -0.90 -10.98
CA VAL A 41 -9.88 -0.98 -12.26
C VAL A 41 -10.69 0.30 -12.49
N ALA A 42 -11.45 0.76 -11.48
CA ALA A 42 -12.23 1.99 -11.59
C ALA A 42 -11.33 3.21 -11.91
N ALA A 43 -10.23 3.36 -11.18
CA ALA A 43 -9.29 4.47 -11.40
C ALA A 43 -8.64 4.41 -12.79
N ILE A 44 -8.21 3.22 -13.24
CA ILE A 44 -7.61 3.03 -14.56
C ILE A 44 -8.63 3.31 -15.67
N LEU A 45 -9.89 2.92 -15.51
CA LEU A 45 -10.94 3.23 -16.49
C LEU A 45 -11.17 4.75 -16.61
N VAL A 46 -11.23 5.47 -15.49
CA VAL A 46 -11.31 6.93 -15.49
C VAL A 46 -10.10 7.55 -16.18
N MET A 47 -8.89 7.09 -15.87
CA MET A 47 -7.67 7.57 -16.51
C MET A 47 -7.66 7.31 -18.03
N ALA A 48 -8.09 6.13 -18.45
CA ALA A 48 -8.10 5.75 -19.86
C ALA A 48 -9.16 6.49 -20.68
N PHE A 49 -10.40 6.55 -20.17
CA PHE A 49 -11.53 7.10 -20.94
C PHE A 49 -11.73 8.61 -20.78
N TYR A 50 -11.50 9.12 -19.57
CA TYR A 50 -11.68 10.54 -19.28
C TYR A 50 -10.39 11.34 -19.50
N ALA A 51 -9.30 10.97 -18.82
CA ALA A 51 -8.03 11.68 -18.97
C ALA A 51 -7.28 11.32 -20.26
N LYS A 52 -7.64 10.22 -20.93
CA LYS A 52 -7.01 9.72 -22.18
C LYS A 52 -5.49 9.58 -22.06
N ARG A 53 -5.01 9.16 -20.89
CA ARG A 53 -3.59 8.97 -20.61
C ARG A 53 -3.30 7.48 -20.30
N PRO A 54 -2.20 6.91 -20.81
CA PRO A 54 -1.87 5.51 -20.66
C PRO A 54 -1.17 5.23 -19.31
N PHE A 55 -1.67 5.77 -18.21
CA PHE A 55 -1.12 5.53 -16.88
C PHE A 55 -1.91 4.45 -16.16
N GLY A 56 -1.19 3.46 -15.61
CA GLY A 56 -1.77 2.50 -14.70
C GLY A 56 -1.86 3.11 -13.30
N LEU A 57 -3.06 3.12 -12.72
CA LEU A 57 -3.31 3.61 -11.38
C LEU A 57 -3.51 2.46 -10.41
N ALA A 58 -3.01 2.61 -9.21
CA ALA A 58 -3.18 1.69 -8.10
C ALA A 58 -3.07 2.46 -6.77
N PRO A 59 -3.56 1.91 -5.65
CA PRO A 59 -3.40 2.53 -4.34
C PRO A 59 -1.95 2.90 -4.04
N GLY A 60 -1.74 4.10 -3.50
CA GLY A 60 -0.42 4.60 -3.11
C GLY A 60 0.09 3.89 -1.86
N MET A 61 1.26 3.24 -1.93
CA MET A 61 1.80 2.49 -0.79
C MET A 61 2.18 3.40 0.39
N GLY A 62 2.61 4.63 0.12
CA GLY A 62 2.92 5.61 1.16
C GLY A 62 1.73 5.94 2.03
N LEU A 63 0.57 6.21 1.40
CA LEU A 63 -0.70 6.46 2.10
C LEU A 63 -1.19 5.24 2.88
N ASN A 64 -1.09 4.05 2.30
CA ASN A 64 -1.54 2.82 2.94
C ASN A 64 -0.72 2.49 4.18
N ALA A 65 0.61 2.66 4.10
CA ALA A 65 1.49 2.47 5.24
C ALA A 65 1.27 3.56 6.32
N PHE A 66 1.04 4.81 5.92
CA PHE A 66 0.66 5.88 6.85
C PHE A 66 -0.67 5.59 7.54
N PHE A 67 -1.67 5.12 6.79
CA PHE A 67 -2.96 4.67 7.34
C PHE A 67 -2.75 3.58 8.40
N ALA A 68 -2.07 2.49 8.03
CA ALA A 68 -1.94 1.33 8.89
C ALA A 68 -1.03 1.60 10.10
N PHE A 69 0.19 2.03 9.85
CA PHE A 69 1.21 2.07 10.90
C PHE A 69 1.20 3.37 11.70
N THR A 70 0.87 4.50 11.07
CA THR A 70 0.88 5.78 11.80
C THR A 70 -0.47 6.07 12.41
N VAL A 71 -1.55 6.03 11.63
CA VAL A 71 -2.87 6.48 12.10
C VAL A 71 -3.52 5.41 12.98
N VAL A 72 -3.64 4.19 12.48
CA VAL A 72 -4.36 3.14 13.22
C VAL A 72 -3.50 2.57 14.34
N LEU A 73 -2.33 2.02 14.03
CA LEU A 73 -1.48 1.36 15.03
C LEU A 73 -0.74 2.37 15.93
N GLY A 74 -0.26 3.48 15.36
CA GLY A 74 0.56 4.46 16.08
C GLY A 74 -0.25 5.44 16.93
N LEU A 75 -1.32 6.03 16.38
CA LEU A 75 -2.18 6.98 17.09
C LEU A 75 -3.37 6.30 17.78
N GLY A 76 -3.62 5.01 17.52
CA GLY A 76 -4.73 4.28 18.10
C GLY A 76 -6.11 4.70 17.56
N VAL A 77 -6.15 5.33 16.38
CA VAL A 77 -7.40 5.73 15.74
C VAL A 77 -8.07 4.48 15.17
N PRO A 78 -9.35 4.19 15.46
CA PRO A 78 -10.05 3.06 14.87
C PRO A 78 -9.96 3.09 13.35
N TRP A 79 -9.71 1.94 12.70
CA TRP A 79 -9.56 1.87 11.24
C TRP A 79 -10.80 2.37 10.49
N GLN A 80 -11.99 2.22 11.09
CA GLN A 80 -13.25 2.73 10.55
C GLN A 80 -13.25 4.25 10.45
N VAL A 81 -12.77 4.94 11.49
CA VAL A 81 -12.64 6.40 11.52
C VAL A 81 -11.55 6.88 10.56
N ALA A 82 -10.43 6.16 10.51
CA ALA A 82 -9.35 6.45 9.57
C ALA A 82 -9.81 6.29 8.11
N LEU A 83 -10.64 5.27 7.81
CA LEU A 83 -11.22 5.06 6.48
C LEU A 83 -12.21 6.17 6.11
N ALA A 84 -13.02 6.62 7.07
CA ALA A 84 -13.89 7.78 6.88
C ALA A 84 -13.08 9.07 6.61
N ALA A 85 -11.94 9.24 7.28
CA ALA A 85 -11.05 10.38 7.05
C ALA A 85 -10.46 10.38 5.63
N VAL A 86 -10.02 9.23 5.13
CA VAL A 86 -9.53 9.07 3.74
C VAL A 86 -10.64 9.40 2.73
N PHE A 87 -11.87 8.99 2.99
CA PHE A 87 -12.99 9.32 2.10
C PHE A 87 -13.29 10.82 2.07
N VAL A 88 -13.32 11.48 3.23
CA VAL A 88 -13.54 12.93 3.32
C VAL A 88 -12.40 13.69 2.65
N GLU A 89 -11.16 13.25 2.86
CA GLU A 89 -9.98 13.80 2.19
C GLU A 89 -10.11 13.70 0.67
N GLY A 90 -10.48 12.52 0.13
CA GLY A 90 -10.68 12.33 -1.30
C GLY A 90 -11.74 13.26 -1.90
N ILE A 91 -12.86 13.50 -1.18
CA ILE A 91 -13.86 14.48 -1.59
C ILE A 91 -13.27 15.90 -1.64
N LEU A 92 -12.52 16.29 -0.61
CA LEU A 92 -11.84 17.59 -0.57
C LEU A 92 -10.86 17.75 -1.72
N PHE A 93 -10.09 16.69 -2.04
CA PHE A 93 -9.17 16.68 -3.16
C PHE A 93 -9.87 16.88 -4.51
N ILE A 94 -10.98 16.17 -4.73
CA ILE A 94 -11.81 16.33 -5.93
C ILE A 94 -12.37 17.76 -6.01
N ALA A 95 -12.90 18.30 -4.92
CA ALA A 95 -13.46 19.63 -4.86
C ALA A 95 -12.39 20.70 -5.19
N LEU A 96 -11.21 20.61 -4.58
CA LEU A 96 -10.08 21.52 -4.88
C LEU A 96 -9.62 21.43 -6.34
N THR A 97 -9.62 20.23 -6.90
CA THR A 97 -9.27 20.00 -8.29
C THR A 97 -10.32 20.60 -9.22
N ALA A 98 -11.62 20.45 -8.91
CA ALA A 98 -12.73 20.98 -9.71
C ALA A 98 -12.76 22.51 -9.76
N VAL A 99 -12.38 23.19 -8.67
CA VAL A 99 -12.27 24.66 -8.63
C VAL A 99 -10.92 25.19 -9.15
N GLY A 100 -10.03 24.31 -9.60
CA GLY A 100 -8.70 24.69 -10.10
C GLY A 100 -7.71 25.14 -9.02
N ALA A 101 -8.07 25.04 -7.74
CA ALA A 101 -7.23 25.46 -6.63
C ALA A 101 -5.96 24.62 -6.45
N ARG A 102 -5.94 23.38 -6.99
CA ARG A 102 -4.77 22.49 -6.93
C ARG A 102 -3.50 23.16 -7.44
N ARG A 103 -3.58 23.91 -8.53
CA ARG A 103 -2.43 24.63 -9.11
C ARG A 103 -1.85 25.64 -8.12
N TYR A 104 -2.70 26.40 -7.45
CA TYR A 104 -2.25 27.39 -6.46
C TYR A 104 -1.59 26.73 -5.26
N VAL A 105 -2.10 25.56 -4.83
CA VAL A 105 -1.49 24.79 -3.72
C VAL A 105 -0.10 24.29 -4.13
N ILE A 106 0.06 23.77 -5.37
CA ILE A 106 1.39 23.33 -5.87
C ILE A 106 2.38 24.50 -5.93
N GLU A 107 1.94 25.67 -6.36
CA GLU A 107 2.76 26.87 -6.50
C GLU A 107 3.19 27.45 -5.14
N LEU A 108 2.45 27.21 -4.05
CA LEU A 108 2.80 27.63 -2.69
C LEU A 108 4.06 26.91 -2.14
N PHE A 109 4.34 25.72 -2.63
CA PHE A 109 5.47 24.95 -2.14
C PHE A 109 6.74 25.24 -2.96
N PRO A 110 7.86 25.57 -2.29
CA PRO A 110 9.16 25.73 -2.97
C PRO A 110 9.58 24.44 -3.69
N GLU A 111 10.20 24.56 -4.84
CA GLU A 111 10.70 23.41 -5.62
C GLU A 111 11.54 22.41 -4.81
N PRO A 112 12.47 22.83 -3.93
CA PRO A 112 13.23 21.90 -3.11
C PRO A 112 12.36 21.00 -2.24
N VAL A 113 11.20 21.50 -1.74
CA VAL A 113 10.27 20.73 -0.93
C VAL A 113 9.58 19.65 -1.78
N LYS A 114 9.19 19.98 -3.00
CA LYS A 114 8.56 19.02 -3.94
C LYS A 114 9.50 17.85 -4.23
N PHE A 115 10.77 18.10 -4.49
CA PHE A 115 11.77 17.06 -4.69
C PHE A 115 12.09 16.27 -3.42
N ALA A 116 12.16 16.95 -2.26
CA ALA A 116 12.43 16.29 -0.99
C ALA A 116 11.33 15.31 -0.59
N VAL A 117 10.06 15.62 -0.89
CA VAL A 117 8.94 14.71 -0.61
C VAL A 117 9.07 13.42 -1.42
N GLY A 118 9.34 13.51 -2.73
CA GLY A 118 9.55 12.32 -3.57
C GLY A 118 10.71 11.45 -3.08
N ALA A 119 11.83 12.08 -2.70
CA ALA A 119 12.97 11.37 -2.10
C ALA A 119 12.60 10.75 -0.75
N GLY A 120 11.85 11.46 0.11
CA GLY A 120 11.37 10.98 1.41
C GLY A 120 10.46 9.76 1.29
N ILE A 121 9.51 9.80 0.37
CA ILE A 121 8.63 8.65 0.07
C ILE A 121 9.47 7.46 -0.40
N GLY A 122 10.46 7.67 -1.28
CA GLY A 122 11.36 6.60 -1.74
C GLY A 122 12.15 5.95 -0.60
N VAL A 123 12.71 6.75 0.33
CA VAL A 123 13.42 6.25 1.52
C VAL A 123 12.47 5.51 2.46
N PHE A 124 11.26 6.02 2.65
CA PHE A 124 10.24 5.37 3.47
C PHE A 124 9.84 4.00 2.91
N LEU A 125 9.59 3.91 1.60
CA LEU A 125 9.28 2.63 0.95
C LEU A 125 10.46 1.66 0.99
N LEU A 126 11.70 2.16 0.86
CA LEU A 126 12.90 1.36 1.04
C LEU A 126 12.95 0.77 2.45
N PHE A 127 12.71 1.59 3.47
CA PHE A 127 12.69 1.14 4.86
C PHE A 127 11.63 0.08 5.12
N LEU A 128 10.39 0.28 4.64
CA LEU A 128 9.34 -0.73 4.70
C LEU A 128 9.74 -2.03 3.99
N GLY A 129 10.33 -1.92 2.80
CA GLY A 129 10.82 -3.10 2.08
C GLY A 129 11.89 -3.87 2.87
N LEU A 130 12.79 -3.18 3.56
CA LEU A 130 13.81 -3.81 4.41
C LEU A 130 13.19 -4.50 5.65
N GLN A 131 12.10 -3.95 6.19
CA GLN A 131 11.35 -4.59 7.28
C GLN A 131 10.62 -5.85 6.79
N GLU A 132 9.91 -5.77 5.67
CA GLU A 132 9.24 -6.94 5.06
C GLU A 132 10.21 -8.06 4.67
N MET A 133 11.45 -7.70 4.33
CA MET A 133 12.52 -8.64 4.05
C MET A 133 13.21 -9.20 5.31
N ASN A 134 12.80 -8.79 6.50
CA ASN A 134 13.46 -9.13 7.77
C ASN A 134 14.96 -8.73 7.84
N VAL A 135 15.37 -7.75 7.03
CA VAL A 135 16.70 -7.13 7.10
C VAL A 135 16.75 -6.11 8.25
N VAL A 136 15.65 -5.40 8.45
CA VAL A 136 15.42 -4.53 9.60
C VAL A 136 14.28 -5.13 10.41
N ALA A 137 14.52 -5.38 11.69
CA ALA A 137 13.53 -5.92 12.62
C ALA A 137 13.24 -4.92 13.75
N PRO A 138 12.06 -4.96 14.36
CA PRO A 138 11.81 -4.19 15.57
C PRO A 138 12.67 -4.68 16.71
N TYR A 139 13.35 -3.78 17.39
CA TYR A 139 14.13 -4.12 18.58
C TYR A 139 13.21 -4.07 19.81
N THR A 140 13.02 -5.20 20.46
CA THR A 140 12.20 -5.32 21.65
C THR A 140 13.00 -5.89 22.83
N ASP A 141 12.67 -5.44 24.04
CA ASP A 141 13.23 -6.03 25.27
C ASP A 141 12.69 -7.44 25.54
N ALA A 142 13.17 -8.06 26.63
CA ALA A 142 12.73 -9.40 27.02
C ALA A 142 11.22 -9.49 27.35
N ASN A 143 10.53 -8.37 27.51
CA ASN A 143 9.09 -8.28 27.79
C ASN A 143 8.28 -7.95 26.53
N GLY A 144 8.95 -7.79 25.37
CA GLY A 144 8.30 -7.43 24.10
C GLY A 144 8.02 -5.94 23.91
N TYR A 145 8.55 -5.06 24.75
CA TYR A 145 8.41 -3.61 24.58
C TYR A 145 9.51 -3.04 23.70
N PRO A 146 9.21 -2.03 22.86
CA PRO A 146 10.24 -1.34 22.07
C PRO A 146 11.35 -0.82 22.98
N ALA A 147 12.59 -1.13 22.62
CA ALA A 147 13.76 -0.77 23.41
C ALA A 147 14.88 -0.20 22.55
N GLY A 148 15.79 0.52 23.16
CA GLY A 148 17.01 1.02 22.53
C GLY A 148 16.76 1.85 21.26
N THR A 149 17.23 1.36 20.12
CA THR A 149 17.18 2.05 18.83
C THR A 149 15.83 1.88 18.09
N LEU A 150 14.82 1.25 18.69
CA LEU A 150 13.53 0.89 18.10
C LEU A 150 13.61 -0.16 16.98
N VAL A 151 14.72 -0.23 16.28
CA VAL A 151 14.99 -1.20 15.22
C VAL A 151 16.39 -1.77 15.36
N GLU A 152 16.57 -3.00 14.92
CA GLU A 152 17.86 -3.71 14.88
C GLU A 152 18.05 -4.38 13.53
N LEU A 153 19.24 -4.90 13.30
CA LEU A 153 19.54 -5.71 12.14
C LEU A 153 18.95 -7.10 12.36
N GLY A 154 18.02 -7.50 11.50
CA GLY A 154 17.39 -8.83 11.56
C GLY A 154 18.37 -9.96 11.21
N ASN A 155 17.92 -11.19 11.44
CA ASN A 155 18.72 -12.39 11.17
C ASN A 155 18.72 -12.79 9.67
N PHE A 156 18.87 -11.80 8.79
CA PHE A 156 18.72 -11.96 7.35
C PHE A 156 19.72 -12.93 6.68
N LEU A 157 20.78 -13.33 7.40
CA LEU A 157 21.74 -14.34 6.91
C LEU A 157 21.38 -15.77 7.35
N VAL A 158 20.45 -15.94 8.26
CA VAL A 158 20.08 -17.24 8.85
C VAL A 158 18.65 -17.62 8.45
N GLU A 159 17.75 -16.65 8.35
CA GLU A 159 16.37 -16.91 8.01
C GLU A 159 16.19 -17.15 6.49
N PRO A 160 15.65 -18.31 6.08
CA PRO A 160 15.49 -18.64 4.67
C PRO A 160 14.63 -17.62 3.90
N THR A 161 13.62 -17.01 4.53
CA THR A 161 12.78 -15.96 3.97
C THR A 161 13.60 -14.74 3.60
N ALA A 162 14.38 -14.25 4.54
CA ALA A 162 15.22 -13.07 4.35
C ALA A 162 16.30 -13.32 3.28
N ILE A 163 16.92 -14.53 3.30
CA ILE A 163 17.92 -14.91 2.27
C ILE A 163 17.30 -14.88 0.87
N VAL A 164 16.11 -15.46 0.69
CA VAL A 164 15.41 -15.48 -0.60
C VAL A 164 15.03 -14.05 -1.02
N ALA A 165 14.55 -13.24 -0.10
CA ALA A 165 14.16 -11.86 -0.39
C ALA A 165 15.36 -11.00 -0.80
N VAL A 166 16.48 -11.09 -0.06
CA VAL A 166 17.73 -10.36 -0.39
C VAL A 166 18.32 -10.83 -1.72
N ALA A 167 18.35 -12.14 -1.96
CA ALA A 167 18.81 -12.70 -3.23
C ALA A 167 17.91 -12.26 -4.40
N GLY A 168 16.57 -12.25 -4.19
CA GLY A 168 15.60 -11.77 -5.16
C GLY A 168 15.75 -10.30 -5.48
N LEU A 169 16.00 -9.45 -4.46
CA LEU A 169 16.30 -8.04 -4.67
C LEU A 169 17.59 -7.87 -5.49
N ALA A 170 18.67 -8.56 -5.13
CA ALA A 170 19.93 -8.52 -5.85
C ALA A 170 19.75 -8.95 -7.31
N PHE A 171 18.98 -10.00 -7.55
CA PHE A 171 18.65 -10.47 -8.91
C PHE A 171 17.83 -9.42 -9.69
N THR A 172 16.84 -8.81 -9.05
CA THR A 172 16.04 -7.74 -9.66
C THR A 172 16.91 -6.55 -10.08
N LEU A 173 17.80 -6.11 -9.19
CA LEU A 173 18.75 -5.03 -9.45
C LEU A 173 19.75 -5.40 -10.58
N PHE A 174 20.20 -6.65 -10.62
CA PHE A 174 21.03 -7.15 -11.71
C PHE A 174 20.32 -7.08 -13.06
N LEU A 175 19.06 -7.53 -13.14
CA LEU A 175 18.27 -7.43 -14.36
C LEU A 175 18.03 -5.97 -14.77
N TYR A 176 17.77 -5.11 -13.79
CA TYR A 176 17.58 -3.68 -14.03
C TYR A 176 18.86 -3.04 -14.57
N ALA A 177 20.02 -3.32 -13.97
CA ALA A 177 21.31 -2.82 -14.42
C ALA A 177 21.69 -3.33 -15.84
N ARG A 178 21.17 -4.50 -16.23
CA ARG A 178 21.31 -5.04 -17.60
C ARG A 178 20.35 -4.43 -18.61
N GLY A 179 19.46 -3.50 -18.19
CA GLY A 179 18.48 -2.87 -19.06
C GLY A 179 17.35 -3.80 -19.51
N VAL A 180 17.09 -4.89 -18.80
CA VAL A 180 16.02 -5.84 -19.16
C VAL A 180 14.67 -5.16 -18.95
N LYS A 181 13.87 -5.01 -20.02
CA LYS A 181 12.50 -4.46 -19.92
C LYS A 181 11.63 -5.41 -19.08
N GLY A 182 11.00 -4.87 -18.05
CA GLY A 182 10.18 -5.66 -17.11
C GLY A 182 10.98 -6.35 -16.00
N SER A 183 12.25 -5.96 -15.76
CA SER A 183 13.14 -6.50 -14.71
C SER A 183 12.47 -6.65 -13.36
N ILE A 184 11.66 -5.66 -12.93
CA ILE A 184 10.93 -5.69 -11.65
C ILE A 184 9.93 -6.86 -11.63
N ILE A 185 9.15 -7.05 -12.70
CA ILE A 185 8.16 -8.13 -12.77
C ILE A 185 8.86 -9.49 -12.75
N TYR A 186 9.91 -9.66 -13.55
CA TYR A 186 10.68 -10.89 -13.56
C TYR A 186 11.34 -11.17 -12.20
N GLY A 187 11.86 -10.14 -11.55
CA GLY A 187 12.42 -10.26 -10.21
C GLY A 187 11.39 -10.73 -9.19
N ILE A 188 10.20 -10.12 -9.16
CA ILE A 188 9.12 -10.50 -8.24
C ILE A 188 8.68 -11.96 -8.49
N ILE A 189 8.42 -12.34 -9.75
CA ILE A 189 7.99 -13.71 -10.09
C ILE A 189 9.08 -14.72 -9.71
N THR A 190 10.33 -14.44 -10.05
CA THR A 190 11.44 -15.35 -9.74
C THR A 190 11.63 -15.52 -8.24
N THR A 191 11.54 -14.42 -7.47
CA THR A 191 11.65 -14.47 -6.01
C THR A 191 10.49 -15.26 -5.39
N ALA A 192 9.26 -15.05 -5.87
CA ALA A 192 8.10 -15.80 -5.40
C ALA A 192 8.23 -17.30 -5.69
N VAL A 193 8.66 -17.68 -6.89
CA VAL A 193 8.92 -19.08 -7.25
C VAL A 193 10.06 -19.67 -6.40
N ALA A 194 11.14 -18.92 -6.18
CA ALA A 194 12.24 -19.37 -5.32
C ALA A 194 11.78 -19.60 -3.88
N GLY A 195 10.96 -18.68 -3.32
CA GLY A 195 10.37 -18.84 -2.00
C GLY A 195 9.49 -20.09 -1.91
N TRP A 196 8.65 -20.31 -2.92
CA TRP A 196 7.81 -21.51 -2.99
C TRP A 196 8.63 -22.81 -3.07
N LEU A 197 9.70 -22.82 -3.83
CA LEU A 197 10.63 -23.97 -3.87
C LEU A 197 11.30 -24.21 -2.52
N VAL A 198 11.72 -23.15 -1.82
CA VAL A 198 12.27 -23.28 -0.46
C VAL A 198 11.23 -23.89 0.48
N ALA A 199 9.97 -23.47 0.41
CA ALA A 199 8.88 -24.07 1.21
C ALA A 199 8.71 -25.57 0.97
N LEU A 200 8.91 -26.04 -0.26
CA LEU A 200 8.78 -27.46 -0.61
C LEU A 200 9.97 -28.32 -0.09
N PHE A 201 11.19 -27.77 -0.09
CA PHE A 201 12.40 -28.53 0.15
C PHE A 201 13.01 -28.30 1.54
N VAL A 202 12.66 -27.22 2.24
CA VAL A 202 13.19 -26.91 3.57
C VAL A 202 12.15 -27.25 4.63
N PRO A 203 12.40 -28.27 5.50
CA PRO A 203 11.47 -28.61 6.55
C PRO A 203 11.22 -27.45 7.52
N GLY A 204 9.97 -27.25 7.90
CA GLY A 204 9.57 -26.19 8.83
C GLY A 204 9.22 -24.85 8.17
N GLN A 205 9.47 -24.68 6.86
CA GLN A 205 9.18 -23.45 6.13
C GLN A 205 7.86 -23.47 5.32
N GLN A 206 7.11 -24.57 5.41
CA GLN A 206 5.90 -24.80 4.61
C GLN A 206 4.79 -23.76 4.87
N GLY A 207 4.70 -23.23 6.08
CA GLY A 207 3.73 -22.17 6.42
C GLY A 207 4.17 -20.74 6.05
N THR A 208 5.48 -20.52 5.90
CA THR A 208 6.05 -19.18 5.71
C THR A 208 6.00 -18.72 4.23
N PHE A 209 6.19 -19.66 3.31
CA PHE A 209 6.17 -19.38 1.87
C PHE A 209 4.94 -19.95 1.14
N ALA A 210 4.09 -20.69 1.84
CA ALA A 210 2.86 -21.18 1.23
C ALA A 210 2.03 -19.95 0.81
N PRO A 211 1.50 -19.94 -0.42
CA PRO A 211 0.49 -18.95 -0.73
C PRO A 211 -0.60 -19.08 0.33
N PRO A 212 -1.09 -17.99 0.90
CA PRO A 212 -2.25 -18.06 1.79
C PRO A 212 -3.27 -18.96 1.13
N ASN A 213 -4.01 -19.74 1.91
CA ASN A 213 -4.93 -20.81 1.45
C ASN A 213 -6.03 -20.35 0.44
N THR A 214 -5.73 -19.30 -0.31
CA THR A 214 -6.55 -18.71 -1.37
C THR A 214 -7.00 -19.77 -2.38
N ILE A 215 -6.10 -20.70 -2.73
CA ILE A 215 -6.45 -21.81 -3.64
C ILE A 215 -7.39 -22.78 -2.94
N GLY A 216 -7.19 -23.09 -1.66
CA GLY A 216 -8.09 -23.96 -0.87
C GLY A 216 -9.47 -23.34 -0.76
N VAL A 217 -9.58 -22.06 -0.43
CA VAL A 217 -10.87 -21.35 -0.33
C VAL A 217 -11.58 -21.28 -1.69
N ILE A 218 -10.85 -21.04 -2.79
CA ILE A 218 -11.44 -21.05 -4.14
C ILE A 218 -11.95 -22.46 -4.52
N GLN A 219 -11.27 -23.51 -4.09
CA GLN A 219 -11.70 -24.89 -4.33
C GLN A 219 -12.93 -25.25 -3.51
N ASP A 220 -13.01 -24.80 -2.25
CA ASP A 220 -14.12 -25.13 -1.35
C ASP A 220 -15.37 -24.31 -1.62
N VAL A 221 -15.23 -23.02 -1.96
CA VAL A 221 -16.38 -22.10 -2.15
C VAL A 221 -16.73 -21.92 -3.62
N GLY A 222 -15.83 -22.22 -4.53
CA GLY A 222 -15.97 -21.99 -5.97
C GLY A 222 -15.66 -20.55 -6.37
N PHE A 223 -14.95 -20.40 -7.49
CA PHE A 223 -14.44 -19.10 -7.98
C PHE A 223 -15.54 -18.05 -8.19
N THR A 224 -16.69 -18.45 -8.69
CA THR A 224 -17.83 -17.55 -8.94
C THR A 224 -18.47 -17.09 -7.64
N THR A 225 -18.64 -17.96 -6.65
CA THR A 225 -19.20 -17.62 -5.34
C THR A 225 -18.22 -16.69 -4.61
N TYR A 226 -16.92 -16.99 -4.66
CA TYR A 226 -15.87 -16.16 -4.07
C TYR A 226 -15.85 -14.73 -4.64
N LEU A 227 -16.03 -14.55 -5.95
CA LEU A 227 -16.06 -13.23 -6.58
C LEU A 227 -17.39 -12.49 -6.40
N LEU A 228 -18.50 -13.22 -6.29
CA LEU A 228 -19.84 -12.64 -6.27
C LEU A 228 -20.46 -12.60 -4.87
N ASP A 229 -19.85 -13.27 -3.90
CA ASP A 229 -20.32 -13.21 -2.52
C ASP A 229 -19.92 -11.89 -1.88
N VAL A 230 -20.83 -10.94 -1.93
CA VAL A 230 -20.68 -9.57 -1.40
C VAL A 230 -20.35 -9.58 0.10
N GLN A 231 -20.77 -10.61 0.83
CA GLN A 231 -20.52 -10.73 2.26
C GLN A 231 -19.02 -10.90 2.59
N TYR A 232 -18.25 -11.55 1.70
CA TYR A 232 -16.81 -11.72 1.87
C TYR A 232 -15.99 -10.66 1.13
N ASN A 233 -16.58 -9.86 0.24
CA ASN A 233 -15.82 -9.00 -0.65
C ASN A 233 -15.62 -7.59 -0.13
N PHE A 234 -16.67 -6.83 0.14
CA PHE A 234 -16.49 -5.44 0.55
C PHE A 234 -17.55 -4.91 1.52
N LEU A 235 -18.64 -5.65 1.73
CA LEU A 235 -19.71 -5.20 2.62
C LEU A 235 -19.21 -4.87 4.04
N PRO A 236 -18.37 -5.70 4.68
CA PRO A 236 -17.82 -5.39 6.00
C PRO A 236 -16.99 -4.10 6.04
N LEU A 237 -16.29 -3.77 4.94
CA LEU A 237 -15.58 -2.49 4.84
C LEU A 237 -16.54 -1.31 4.70
N VAL A 238 -17.63 -1.48 3.94
CA VAL A 238 -18.68 -0.45 3.81
C VAL A 238 -19.39 -0.22 5.14
N GLU A 239 -19.72 -1.27 5.87
CA GLU A 239 -20.31 -1.17 7.20
C GLU A 239 -19.36 -0.50 8.19
N GLY A 240 -18.08 -0.87 8.19
CA GLY A 240 -17.04 -0.21 8.97
C GLY A 240 -16.88 1.26 8.61
N PHE A 241 -16.87 1.59 7.33
CA PHE A 241 -16.83 2.98 6.87
C PHE A 241 -18.03 3.80 7.35
N ILE A 242 -19.26 3.26 7.23
CA ILE A 242 -20.48 3.92 7.72
C ILE A 242 -20.41 4.09 9.22
N GLY A 243 -19.94 3.08 9.95
CA GLY A 243 -19.70 3.15 11.39
C GLY A 243 -18.71 4.25 11.77
N GLY A 244 -17.60 4.35 11.03
CA GLY A 244 -16.59 5.39 11.21
C GLY A 244 -17.14 6.80 10.98
N LEU A 245 -18.01 7.01 10.00
CA LEU A 245 -18.69 8.29 9.79
C LEU A 245 -19.53 8.70 11.01
N GLY A 246 -20.15 7.72 11.70
CA GLY A 246 -20.91 7.96 12.93
C GLY A 246 -20.01 8.37 14.12
N GLN A 247 -18.76 7.94 14.15
CA GLN A 247 -17.80 8.22 15.23
C GLN A 247 -17.03 9.54 15.07
N ILE A 248 -17.15 10.24 13.95
CA ILE A 248 -16.49 11.54 13.69
C ILE A 248 -16.78 12.57 14.78
N THR A 249 -17.97 12.49 15.39
CA THR A 249 -18.43 13.44 16.41
C THR A 249 -17.81 13.20 17.80
N GLU A 250 -17.15 12.07 18.02
CA GLU A 250 -16.55 11.74 19.33
C GLU A 250 -15.28 12.55 19.57
N ASP A 251 -14.42 12.71 18.56
CA ASP A 251 -13.25 13.59 18.63
C ASP A 251 -13.02 14.31 17.29
N PRO A 252 -13.77 15.42 17.04
CA PRO A 252 -13.71 16.14 15.77
C PRO A 252 -12.34 16.74 15.47
N LEU A 253 -11.56 17.08 16.51
CA LEU A 253 -10.24 17.69 16.32
C LEU A 253 -9.23 16.64 15.78
N VAL A 254 -9.19 15.47 16.40
CA VAL A 254 -8.34 14.36 15.93
C VAL A 254 -8.75 13.96 14.51
N PHE A 255 -10.04 13.83 14.24
CA PHE A 255 -10.54 13.53 12.90
C PHE A 255 -10.07 14.58 11.88
N LEU A 256 -10.22 15.86 12.17
CA LEU A 256 -9.79 16.94 11.26
C LEU A 256 -8.27 16.93 11.02
N LEU A 257 -7.47 16.67 12.06
CA LEU A 257 -6.02 16.55 11.93
C LEU A 257 -5.63 15.35 11.05
N VAL A 258 -6.30 14.22 11.21
CA VAL A 258 -6.09 13.02 10.40
C VAL A 258 -6.45 13.30 8.94
N VAL A 259 -7.62 13.89 8.66
CA VAL A 259 -8.03 14.29 7.30
C VAL A 259 -7.02 15.24 6.68
N PHE A 260 -6.59 16.27 7.42
CA PHE A 260 -5.60 17.22 6.93
C PHE A 260 -4.26 16.56 6.60
N THR A 261 -3.81 15.65 7.46
CA THR A 261 -2.54 14.94 7.25
C THR A 261 -2.62 14.02 6.04
N PHE A 262 -3.72 13.26 5.88
CA PHE A 262 -3.94 12.46 4.68
C PHE A 262 -3.95 13.33 3.42
N PHE A 263 -4.65 14.46 3.47
CA PHE A 263 -4.70 15.40 2.34
C PHE A 263 -3.30 15.90 1.93
N VAL A 264 -2.47 16.29 2.89
CA VAL A 264 -1.11 16.76 2.60
C VAL A 264 -0.26 15.64 2.01
N VAL A 265 -0.32 14.43 2.58
CA VAL A 265 0.47 13.28 2.11
C VAL A 265 0.02 12.87 0.71
N ASP A 266 -1.29 12.72 0.46
CA ASP A 266 -1.84 12.35 -0.86
C ASP A 266 -1.54 13.40 -1.92
N PHE A 267 -1.67 14.66 -1.55
CA PHE A 267 -1.39 15.78 -2.45
C PHE A 267 0.05 15.71 -2.99
N PHE A 268 1.01 15.49 -2.12
CA PHE A 268 2.42 15.40 -2.51
C PHE A 268 2.76 14.08 -3.21
N ASP A 269 2.21 12.96 -2.76
CA ASP A 269 2.41 11.66 -3.40
C ASP A 269 1.87 11.69 -4.84
N THR A 270 0.65 12.16 -5.03
CA THR A 270 0.02 12.29 -6.35
C THR A 270 0.78 13.26 -7.25
N ALA A 271 1.19 14.43 -6.73
CA ALA A 271 1.94 15.40 -7.51
C ALA A 271 3.32 14.88 -7.91
N GLY A 272 4.05 14.27 -6.95
CA GLY A 272 5.40 13.73 -7.17
C GLY A 272 5.40 12.55 -8.14
N THR A 273 4.48 11.61 -7.97
CA THR A 273 4.37 10.43 -8.84
C THR A 273 3.91 10.79 -10.24
N LEU A 274 2.92 11.69 -10.37
CA LEU A 274 2.42 12.11 -11.68
C LEU A 274 3.50 12.83 -12.49
N ILE A 275 4.23 13.77 -11.89
CA ILE A 275 5.32 14.50 -12.54
C ILE A 275 6.45 13.52 -12.88
N GLY A 276 6.84 12.65 -11.95
CA GLY A 276 7.91 11.68 -12.16
C GLY A 276 7.62 10.70 -13.30
N VAL A 277 6.42 10.11 -13.31
CA VAL A 277 6.01 9.17 -14.36
C VAL A 277 5.83 9.88 -15.71
N SER A 278 5.26 11.09 -15.71
CA SER A 278 5.07 11.88 -16.93
C SER A 278 6.39 12.33 -17.53
N GLY A 279 7.39 12.66 -16.70
CA GLY A 279 8.73 12.99 -17.14
C GLY A 279 9.42 11.82 -17.84
N ILE A 280 9.37 10.62 -17.24
CA ILE A 280 9.94 9.41 -17.83
C ILE A 280 9.20 9.02 -19.13
N ALA A 281 7.89 9.24 -19.19
CA ALA A 281 7.07 8.93 -20.36
C ALA A 281 7.16 9.98 -21.48
N GLY A 282 7.82 11.12 -21.26
CA GLY A 282 7.95 12.20 -22.22
C GLY A 282 6.67 12.98 -22.48
N PHE A 283 5.77 13.08 -21.48
CA PHE A 283 4.51 13.79 -21.60
C PHE A 283 4.56 15.21 -21.02
N LEU A 284 5.68 15.62 -20.43
CA LEU A 284 5.87 16.98 -19.92
C LEU A 284 6.14 17.96 -21.07
N ASP A 285 5.64 19.18 -20.96
CA ASP A 285 5.97 20.28 -21.85
C ASP A 285 7.36 20.89 -21.53
N GLU A 286 7.72 21.95 -22.28
CA GLU A 286 9.00 22.67 -22.11
C GLU A 286 9.14 23.33 -20.72
N ASN A 287 8.05 23.56 -20.03
CA ASN A 287 8.02 24.14 -18.68
C ASN A 287 8.04 23.04 -17.57
N GLY A 288 8.01 21.77 -17.95
CA GLY A 288 7.92 20.65 -17.01
C GLY A 288 6.50 20.38 -16.49
N ASP A 289 5.48 20.97 -17.13
CA ASP A 289 4.09 20.75 -16.80
C ASP A 289 3.48 19.62 -17.66
N LEU A 290 2.50 18.91 -17.10
CA LEU A 290 1.71 17.92 -17.84
C LEU A 290 0.55 18.62 -18.54
N PRO A 291 0.58 18.80 -19.87
CA PRO A 291 -0.49 19.50 -20.58
C PRO A 291 -1.79 18.68 -20.62
N GLY A 292 -2.92 19.33 -20.35
CA GLY A 292 -4.30 18.85 -20.50
C GLY A 292 -5.01 18.55 -19.22
#